data_49a2100e40358db523221b70309dae5d
#
_entry.id   49a2100e40358db523221b70309dae5d
#
_cell.length_a   1.000
_cell.length_b   1.000
_cell.length_c   1.000
_cell.angle_alpha   90.00
_cell.angle_beta   90.00
_cell.angle_gamma   90.00
#
_symmetry.space_group_name_H-M   'P 1'
#
loop_
_entity.id
_entity.type
_entity.pdbx_description
1 polymer ?
#
loop_
_entity_poly.entity_id
_entity_poly.type
_entity_poly.pdbx_seq_one_letter_code
_entity_poly.pdbx_strand_id
1 'polypeptide(L)'
;MTRATLVDVLGPALDHGYAVGGFVCLGWEDARAYATAAERECAPVILQVGPGARGHMPLPIWARMLGTLADQASVPVVIHLDHSKDISECESAIQLGFTSVMFDGSDLALDENIERTRQVVQMAHRAGVSCEGEIGYVGYDNGAASLGTQVHEATQFAHNTGVDAMAISIGNVHLQQSQKAVIDYDRLSKIQSETPVPLVLHGGSGIAHQDRIKLASTSNVCKFNMGTELRQVFGQSLRKTLAQSPNEFDRIKILHTTEAPLCAEAQTIIRELGPVKK
;
A
#
# COMPACT_ATOMS: atom_id res chain seq x y z
N MET A 1 8.82 -11.73 15.44
CA MET A 1 8.83 -12.17 14.04
C MET A 1 8.73 -10.92 13.19
N THR A 2 9.55 -10.82 12.17
CA THR A 2 9.62 -9.63 11.30
C THR A 2 8.63 -9.70 10.13
N ARG A 3 8.21 -10.91 9.69
CA ARG A 3 7.04 -11.04 8.81
C ARG A 3 5.79 -10.74 9.61
N ALA A 4 5.06 -9.71 9.20
CA ALA A 4 3.84 -9.23 9.84
C ALA A 4 2.66 -9.28 8.88
N THR A 5 1.44 -9.35 9.42
CA THR A 5 0.19 -9.17 8.68
C THR A 5 -0.26 -7.71 8.73
N LEU A 6 -1.30 -7.33 7.97
CA LEU A 6 -1.91 -5.99 8.14
C LEU A 6 -2.45 -5.79 9.55
N VAL A 7 -3.05 -6.82 10.14
CA VAL A 7 -3.59 -6.73 11.52
C VAL A 7 -2.49 -6.35 12.51
N ASP A 8 -1.28 -6.95 12.37
CA ASP A 8 -0.16 -6.69 13.28
C ASP A 8 0.34 -5.24 13.22
N VAL A 9 0.19 -4.56 12.08
CA VAL A 9 0.72 -3.20 11.89
C VAL A 9 -0.36 -2.12 11.86
N LEU A 10 -1.57 -2.42 11.36
CA LEU A 10 -2.66 -1.44 11.29
C LEU A 10 -3.50 -1.37 12.58
N GLY A 11 -3.58 -2.45 13.36
CA GLY A 11 -4.21 -2.41 14.69
C GLY A 11 -3.54 -1.36 15.59
N PRO A 12 -2.22 -1.48 15.86
CA PRO A 12 -1.50 -0.43 16.59
C PRO A 12 -1.57 0.96 15.95
N ALA A 13 -1.63 1.05 14.62
CA ALA A 13 -1.78 2.32 13.91
C ALA A 13 -3.10 3.00 14.26
N LEU A 14 -4.20 2.25 14.24
CA LEU A 14 -5.52 2.71 14.61
C LEU A 14 -5.58 3.16 16.09
N ASP A 15 -5.02 2.34 16.98
CA ASP A 15 -5.06 2.60 18.43
C ASP A 15 -4.24 3.83 18.84
N HIS A 16 -3.19 4.16 18.09
CA HIS A 16 -2.22 5.19 18.47
C HIS A 16 -2.21 6.41 17.56
N GLY A 17 -3.07 6.46 16.55
CA GLY A 17 -3.23 7.62 15.66
C GLY A 17 -1.99 7.86 14.79
N TYR A 18 -1.62 6.85 13.99
CA TYR A 18 -0.63 6.96 12.94
C TYR A 18 -1.02 6.08 11.74
N ALA A 19 -0.29 6.15 10.65
CA ALA A 19 -0.49 5.28 9.51
C ALA A 19 0.82 4.62 9.05
N VAL A 20 0.69 3.53 8.28
CA VAL A 20 1.81 2.77 7.72
C VAL A 20 1.87 2.96 6.21
N GLY A 21 3.06 3.20 5.66
CA GLY A 21 3.27 3.31 4.23
C GLY A 21 3.19 1.95 3.53
N GLY A 22 2.29 1.84 2.56
CA GLY A 22 2.24 0.76 1.59
C GLY A 22 3.04 1.16 0.35
N PHE A 23 4.30 0.72 0.26
CA PHE A 23 5.22 1.14 -0.79
C PHE A 23 5.19 0.19 -1.98
N VAL A 24 4.89 0.72 -3.17
CA VAL A 24 4.79 -0.07 -4.40
C VAL A 24 6.19 -0.46 -4.88
N CYS A 25 6.50 -1.74 -4.80
CA CYS A 25 7.75 -2.30 -5.28
C CYS A 25 7.66 -2.62 -6.79
N LEU A 26 8.68 -2.22 -7.54
CA LEU A 26 8.82 -2.49 -8.99
C LEU A 26 10.10 -3.27 -9.31
N GLY A 27 11.03 -3.37 -8.36
CA GLY A 27 12.28 -4.08 -8.48
C GLY A 27 12.97 -4.34 -7.14
N TRP A 28 14.19 -4.86 -7.20
CA TRP A 28 15.02 -5.16 -6.04
C TRP A 28 15.43 -3.88 -5.30
N GLU A 29 15.83 -2.87 -6.05
CA GLU A 29 16.34 -1.60 -5.52
C GLU A 29 15.29 -0.88 -4.69
N ASP A 30 14.04 -0.87 -5.17
CA ASP A 30 12.90 -0.28 -4.47
C ASP A 30 12.64 -1.02 -3.16
N ALA A 31 12.45 -2.33 -3.23
CA ALA A 31 12.09 -3.15 -2.08
C ALA A 31 13.15 -3.07 -0.98
N ARG A 32 14.44 -3.12 -1.35
CA ARG A 32 15.57 -2.98 -0.42
C ARG A 32 15.64 -1.58 0.20
N ALA A 33 15.45 -0.54 -0.61
CA ALA A 33 15.46 0.84 -0.13
C ALA A 33 14.34 1.09 0.88
N TYR A 34 13.15 0.57 0.64
CA TYR A 34 11.99 0.73 1.54
C TYR A 34 12.15 -0.04 2.85
N ALA A 35 12.64 -1.28 2.79
CA ALA A 35 12.96 -2.05 4.00
C ALA A 35 14.04 -1.34 4.83
N THR A 36 15.11 -0.85 4.18
CA THR A 36 16.18 -0.09 4.86
C THR A 36 15.65 1.20 5.48
N ALA A 37 14.74 1.91 4.81
CA ALA A 37 14.11 3.13 5.35
C ALA A 37 13.31 2.82 6.61
N ALA A 38 12.51 1.76 6.57
CA ALA A 38 11.71 1.32 7.71
C ALA A 38 12.59 0.94 8.93
N GLU A 39 13.69 0.22 8.70
CA GLU A 39 14.65 -0.12 9.76
C GLU A 39 15.29 1.12 10.39
N ARG A 40 15.70 2.10 9.56
CA ARG A 40 16.29 3.36 10.05
C ARG A 40 15.32 4.18 10.88
N GLU A 41 14.04 4.16 10.53
CA GLU A 41 12.99 4.85 11.28
C GLU A 41 12.41 3.99 12.42
N CYS A 42 12.85 2.75 12.59
CA CYS A 42 12.30 1.79 13.54
C CYS A 42 10.76 1.64 13.41
N ALA A 43 10.25 1.65 12.19
CA ALA A 43 8.83 1.68 11.85
C ALA A 43 8.42 0.44 11.02
N PRO A 44 7.16 -0.01 11.08
CA PRO A 44 6.66 -1.04 10.18
C PRO A 44 6.58 -0.55 8.74
N VAL A 45 6.60 -1.48 7.78
CA VAL A 45 6.42 -1.18 6.36
C VAL A 45 5.59 -2.24 5.66
N ILE A 46 4.83 -1.82 4.66
CA ILE A 46 4.09 -2.72 3.76
C ILE A 46 4.76 -2.66 2.40
N LEU A 47 5.38 -3.76 1.97
CA LEU A 47 5.95 -3.93 0.64
C LEU A 47 4.89 -4.54 -0.27
N GLN A 48 4.40 -3.77 -1.24
CA GLN A 48 3.25 -4.19 -2.03
C GLN A 48 3.55 -4.36 -3.52
N VAL A 49 2.91 -5.37 -4.13
CA VAL A 49 3.11 -5.79 -5.51
C VAL A 49 1.81 -5.66 -6.27
N GLY A 50 1.68 -4.57 -7.04
CA GLY A 50 0.52 -4.29 -7.88
C GLY A 50 0.55 -5.00 -9.24
N PRO A 51 -0.52 -4.91 -10.04
CA PRO A 51 -0.66 -5.63 -11.31
C PRO A 51 0.49 -5.41 -12.29
N GLY A 52 0.95 -4.16 -12.42
CA GLY A 52 2.08 -3.82 -13.31
C GLY A 52 3.39 -4.50 -12.90
N ALA A 53 3.67 -4.58 -11.59
CA ALA A 53 4.84 -5.25 -11.07
C ALA A 53 4.77 -6.78 -11.32
N ARG A 54 3.59 -7.38 -11.12
CA ARG A 54 3.35 -8.81 -11.38
C ARG A 54 3.42 -9.16 -12.87
N GLY A 55 3.03 -8.24 -13.74
CA GLY A 55 3.20 -8.38 -15.18
C GLY A 55 4.65 -8.31 -15.64
N HIS A 56 5.51 -7.61 -14.88
CA HIS A 56 6.93 -7.48 -15.16
C HIS A 56 7.76 -8.67 -14.62
N MET A 57 7.46 -9.12 -13.40
CA MET A 57 8.16 -10.22 -12.75
C MET A 57 7.15 -11.20 -12.12
N PRO A 58 7.30 -12.52 -12.32
CA PRO A 58 6.35 -13.52 -11.83
C PRO A 58 6.18 -13.49 -10.30
N LEU A 59 4.97 -13.73 -9.83
CA LEU A 59 4.59 -13.72 -8.41
C LEU A 59 5.49 -14.59 -7.50
N PRO A 60 5.93 -15.82 -7.91
CA PRO A 60 6.86 -16.61 -7.08
C PRO A 60 8.22 -15.93 -6.84
N ILE A 61 8.71 -15.14 -7.79
CA ILE A 61 9.97 -14.40 -7.64
C ILE A 61 9.76 -13.25 -6.63
N TRP A 62 8.66 -12.51 -6.76
CA TRP A 62 8.26 -11.49 -5.78
C TRP A 62 8.19 -12.07 -4.37
N ALA A 63 7.50 -13.19 -4.19
CA ALA A 63 7.34 -13.86 -2.91
C ALA A 63 8.68 -14.19 -2.24
N ARG A 64 9.62 -14.75 -3.02
CA ARG A 64 10.96 -15.10 -2.50
C ARG A 64 11.78 -13.88 -2.17
N MET A 65 11.79 -12.88 -3.03
CA MET A 65 12.54 -11.64 -2.84
C MET A 65 12.07 -10.87 -1.62
N LEU A 66 10.75 -10.57 -1.55
CA LEU A 66 10.17 -9.84 -0.43
C LEU A 66 10.22 -10.65 0.87
N GLY A 67 10.02 -11.97 0.79
CA GLY A 67 10.15 -12.88 1.91
C GLY A 67 11.56 -12.84 2.52
N THR A 68 12.60 -12.84 1.68
CA THR A 68 13.99 -12.74 2.15
C THR A 68 14.24 -11.40 2.86
N LEU A 69 13.75 -10.29 2.29
CA LEU A 69 13.88 -8.96 2.93
C LEU A 69 13.15 -8.92 4.27
N ALA A 70 11.92 -9.44 4.32
CA ALA A 70 11.14 -9.47 5.56
C ALA A 70 11.77 -10.33 6.66
N ASP A 71 12.39 -11.47 6.30
CA ASP A 71 13.07 -12.35 7.27
C ASP A 71 14.36 -11.72 7.84
N GLN A 72 15.02 -10.86 7.06
CA GLN A 72 16.26 -10.18 7.46
C GLN A 72 16.02 -8.85 8.17
N ALA A 73 14.85 -8.27 8.02
CA ALA A 73 14.52 -6.98 8.61
C ALA A 73 14.48 -7.02 10.14
N SER A 74 14.81 -5.89 10.75
CA SER A 74 14.72 -5.68 12.22
C SER A 74 13.37 -5.10 12.66
N VAL A 75 12.48 -4.78 11.72
CA VAL A 75 11.15 -4.19 11.94
C VAL A 75 10.06 -5.05 11.29
N PRO A 76 8.78 -4.88 11.67
CA PRO A 76 7.69 -5.58 11.02
C PRO A 76 7.55 -5.23 9.53
N VAL A 77 7.52 -6.25 8.66
CA VAL A 77 7.36 -6.11 7.21
C VAL A 77 6.16 -6.94 6.75
N VAL A 78 5.20 -6.28 6.14
CA VAL A 78 4.06 -6.93 5.48
C VAL A 78 4.39 -7.15 4.01
N ILE A 79 4.16 -8.36 3.51
CA ILE A 79 4.29 -8.71 2.09
C ILE A 79 2.87 -8.74 1.52
N HIS A 80 2.53 -7.76 0.68
CA HIS A 80 1.16 -7.50 0.27
C HIS A 80 0.92 -7.66 -1.23
N LEU A 81 -0.06 -8.49 -1.59
CA LEU A 81 -0.60 -8.56 -2.95
C LEU A 81 -1.61 -7.42 -3.11
N ASP A 82 -1.32 -6.48 -4.01
CA ASP A 82 -2.08 -5.23 -4.21
C ASP A 82 -2.95 -5.31 -5.47
N HIS A 83 -4.24 -4.95 -5.39
CA HIS A 83 -5.20 -4.92 -6.49
C HIS A 83 -5.29 -6.23 -7.31
N SER A 84 -5.59 -7.35 -6.66
CA SER A 84 -5.97 -8.57 -7.37
C SER A 84 -7.47 -8.60 -7.64
N LYS A 85 -7.85 -8.87 -8.89
CA LYS A 85 -9.22 -9.08 -9.33
C LYS A 85 -9.59 -10.56 -9.45
N ASP A 86 -8.63 -11.45 -9.15
CA ASP A 86 -8.78 -12.89 -9.28
C ASP A 86 -8.57 -13.60 -7.93
N ILE A 87 -9.59 -14.35 -7.50
CA ILE A 87 -9.56 -15.14 -6.26
C ILE A 87 -8.41 -16.18 -6.33
N SER A 88 -8.16 -16.77 -7.49
CA SER A 88 -7.07 -17.75 -7.66
C SER A 88 -5.69 -17.13 -7.56
N GLU A 89 -5.51 -15.85 -7.93
CA GLU A 89 -4.28 -15.12 -7.71
C GLU A 89 -4.06 -14.84 -6.22
N CYS A 90 -5.11 -14.47 -5.48
CA CYS A 90 -5.04 -14.32 -4.03
C CYS A 90 -4.65 -15.65 -3.35
N GLU A 91 -5.24 -16.78 -3.77
CA GLU A 91 -4.89 -18.11 -3.27
C GLU A 91 -3.42 -18.43 -3.54
N SER A 92 -2.96 -18.18 -4.76
CA SER A 92 -1.56 -18.41 -5.15
C SER A 92 -0.59 -17.55 -4.31
N ALA A 93 -0.92 -16.29 -4.05
CA ALA A 93 -0.11 -15.40 -3.21
C ALA A 93 -0.02 -15.91 -1.76
N ILE A 94 -1.13 -16.37 -1.18
CA ILE A 94 -1.18 -16.96 0.15
C ILE A 94 -0.27 -18.19 0.22
N GLN A 95 -0.38 -19.11 -0.76
CA GLN A 95 0.44 -20.32 -0.83
C GLN A 95 1.94 -20.02 -1.00
N LEU A 96 2.28 -18.90 -1.65
CA LEU A 96 3.65 -18.45 -1.86
C LEU A 96 4.23 -17.72 -0.64
N GLY A 97 3.43 -17.43 0.40
CA GLY A 97 3.88 -16.83 1.65
C GLY A 97 3.76 -15.31 1.70
N PHE A 98 2.85 -14.72 0.93
CA PHE A 98 2.39 -13.36 1.19
C PHE A 98 1.67 -13.34 2.54
N THR A 99 1.88 -12.27 3.31
CA THR A 99 1.27 -12.11 4.64
C THR A 99 -0.01 -11.28 4.59
N SER A 100 -0.30 -10.72 3.44
CA SER A 100 -1.51 -9.96 3.16
C SER A 100 -1.89 -10.05 1.67
N VAL A 101 -3.18 -10.10 1.39
CA VAL A 101 -3.71 -10.04 0.03
C VAL A 101 -4.82 -9.00 -0.05
N MET A 102 -4.97 -8.37 -1.22
CA MET A 102 -6.11 -7.51 -1.50
C MET A 102 -6.94 -8.10 -2.65
N PHE A 103 -8.25 -8.21 -2.42
CA PHE A 103 -9.21 -8.43 -3.49
C PHE A 103 -9.87 -7.11 -3.89
N ASP A 104 -9.70 -6.74 -5.16
CA ASP A 104 -10.25 -5.50 -5.72
C ASP A 104 -11.50 -5.81 -6.53
N GLY A 105 -12.66 -5.75 -5.87
CA GLY A 105 -13.96 -5.86 -6.48
C GLY A 105 -14.66 -4.52 -6.73
N SER A 106 -13.92 -3.40 -6.75
CA SER A 106 -14.47 -2.04 -6.83
C SER A 106 -15.26 -1.74 -8.12
N ASP A 107 -15.08 -2.52 -9.16
CA ASP A 107 -15.82 -2.45 -10.44
C ASP A 107 -17.04 -3.40 -10.51
N LEU A 108 -17.29 -4.19 -9.46
CA LEU A 108 -18.41 -5.10 -9.35
C LEU A 108 -19.62 -4.42 -8.67
N ALA A 109 -20.80 -5.01 -8.83
CA ALA A 109 -21.94 -4.65 -8.01
C ALA A 109 -21.65 -4.96 -6.53
N LEU A 110 -22.18 -4.15 -5.59
CA LEU A 110 -21.90 -4.26 -4.16
C LEU A 110 -22.03 -5.68 -3.61
N ASP A 111 -23.14 -6.35 -3.89
CA ASP A 111 -23.40 -7.70 -3.38
C ASP A 111 -22.40 -8.73 -3.92
N GLU A 112 -21.99 -8.60 -5.18
CA GLU A 112 -20.96 -9.45 -5.79
C GLU A 112 -19.57 -9.15 -5.21
N ASN A 113 -19.23 -7.87 -5.02
CA ASN A 113 -17.99 -7.48 -4.36
C ASN A 113 -17.92 -8.06 -2.94
N ILE A 114 -18.99 -7.92 -2.16
CA ILE A 114 -19.08 -8.49 -0.80
C ILE A 114 -18.87 -9.99 -0.82
N GLU A 115 -19.57 -10.71 -1.69
CA GLU A 115 -19.49 -12.18 -1.72
C GLU A 115 -18.09 -12.67 -2.10
N ARG A 116 -17.46 -12.09 -3.14
CA ARG A 116 -16.12 -12.46 -3.58
C ARG A 116 -15.05 -12.08 -2.57
N THR A 117 -15.15 -10.86 -2.01
CA THR A 117 -14.22 -10.41 -0.97
C THR A 117 -14.30 -11.32 0.25
N ARG A 118 -15.51 -11.70 0.68
CA ARG A 118 -15.72 -12.62 1.81
C ARG A 118 -15.07 -13.99 1.56
N GLN A 119 -15.13 -14.51 0.34
CA GLN A 119 -14.45 -15.76 -0.02
C GLN A 119 -12.93 -15.65 0.16
N VAL A 120 -12.33 -14.53 -0.30
CA VAL A 120 -10.89 -14.28 -0.12
C VAL A 120 -10.54 -14.11 1.35
N VAL A 121 -11.32 -13.35 2.12
CA VAL A 121 -11.14 -13.18 3.57
C VAL A 121 -11.11 -14.53 4.29
N GLN A 122 -12.10 -15.39 4.03
CA GLN A 122 -12.17 -16.70 4.66
C GLN A 122 -10.98 -17.59 4.32
N MET A 123 -10.48 -17.50 3.08
CA MET A 123 -9.29 -18.23 2.64
C MET A 123 -8.02 -17.67 3.31
N ALA A 124 -7.85 -16.36 3.33
CA ALA A 124 -6.72 -15.68 3.94
C ALA A 124 -6.64 -15.95 5.45
N HIS A 125 -7.75 -15.76 6.17
CA HIS A 125 -7.80 -15.98 7.61
C HIS A 125 -7.50 -17.44 8.01
N ARG A 126 -7.95 -18.43 7.24
CA ARG A 126 -7.58 -19.85 7.47
C ARG A 126 -6.08 -20.09 7.37
N ALA A 127 -5.39 -19.29 6.58
CA ALA A 127 -3.93 -19.36 6.41
C ALA A 127 -3.15 -18.41 7.36
N GLY A 128 -3.82 -17.65 8.23
CA GLY A 128 -3.20 -16.63 9.07
C GLY A 128 -2.70 -15.41 8.29
N VAL A 129 -3.30 -15.11 7.15
CA VAL A 129 -3.00 -13.99 6.25
C VAL A 129 -4.10 -12.96 6.36
N SER A 130 -3.78 -11.67 6.34
CA SER A 130 -4.77 -10.60 6.32
C SER A 130 -5.33 -10.33 4.93
N CYS A 131 -6.54 -9.78 4.90
CA CYS A 131 -7.22 -9.41 3.66
C CYS A 131 -7.63 -7.94 3.67
N GLU A 132 -7.25 -7.20 2.63
CA GLU A 132 -7.78 -5.87 2.28
C GLU A 132 -8.86 -6.01 1.22
N GLY A 133 -9.90 -5.18 1.30
CA GLY A 133 -10.91 -5.05 0.25
C GLY A 133 -11.11 -3.60 -0.13
N GLU A 134 -11.72 -3.34 -1.30
CA GLU A 134 -12.00 -1.98 -1.77
C GLU A 134 -13.48 -1.76 -2.01
N ILE A 135 -13.99 -0.62 -1.56
CA ILE A 135 -15.34 -0.15 -1.77
C ILE A 135 -15.37 1.30 -2.28
N GLY A 136 -16.21 1.57 -3.29
CA GLY A 136 -16.06 2.73 -4.15
C GLY A 136 -14.98 2.45 -5.19
N TYR A 137 -14.70 3.38 -6.07
CA TYR A 137 -13.69 3.22 -7.11
C TYR A 137 -12.70 4.37 -7.07
N VAL A 138 -11.43 4.08 -6.86
CA VAL A 138 -10.36 5.07 -6.96
C VAL A 138 -9.92 5.18 -8.41
N GLY A 139 -10.22 6.32 -9.02
CA GLY A 139 -9.89 6.60 -10.43
C GLY A 139 -8.41 6.87 -10.67
N TYR A 140 -8.08 7.18 -11.93
CA TYR A 140 -6.72 7.46 -12.40
C TYR A 140 -6.62 8.89 -12.95
N ASP A 141 -5.50 9.57 -12.71
CA ASP A 141 -5.27 11.00 -13.10
C ASP A 141 -5.53 11.27 -14.59
N ASN A 142 -5.25 10.31 -15.46
CA ASN A 142 -5.52 10.37 -16.90
C ASN A 142 -6.40 9.20 -17.39
N GLY A 143 -7.37 8.79 -16.57
CA GLY A 143 -8.21 7.62 -16.85
C GLY A 143 -9.63 7.78 -16.33
N ALA A 144 -10.22 6.70 -15.87
CA ALA A 144 -11.56 6.71 -15.29
C ALA A 144 -11.63 7.59 -14.05
N ALA A 145 -12.72 8.34 -13.91
CA ALA A 145 -12.96 9.19 -12.74
C ALA A 145 -13.22 8.36 -11.48
N SER A 146 -12.85 8.88 -10.32
CA SER A 146 -13.18 8.25 -9.03
C SER A 146 -14.70 8.24 -8.81
N LEU A 147 -15.19 7.12 -8.26
CA LEU A 147 -16.53 7.01 -7.70
C LEU A 147 -16.38 7.00 -6.18
N GLY A 148 -16.81 8.09 -5.54
CA GLY A 148 -16.68 8.25 -4.09
C GLY A 148 -17.46 7.18 -3.33
N THR A 149 -16.83 6.60 -2.32
CA THR A 149 -17.42 5.59 -1.43
C THR A 149 -18.68 6.11 -0.75
N GLN A 150 -19.79 5.38 -0.87
CA GLN A 150 -21.02 5.71 -0.15
C GLN A 150 -20.95 5.14 1.27
N VAL A 151 -21.39 5.93 2.27
CA VAL A 151 -21.29 5.53 3.69
C VAL A 151 -21.99 4.23 3.97
N HIS A 152 -23.24 4.06 3.48
CA HIS A 152 -24.02 2.84 3.71
C HIS A 152 -23.40 1.60 3.05
N GLU A 153 -22.77 1.77 1.86
CA GLU A 153 -22.07 0.69 1.19
C GLU A 153 -20.80 0.29 1.95
N ALA A 154 -20.03 1.25 2.45
CA ALA A 154 -18.86 0.99 3.27
C ALA A 154 -19.22 0.23 4.55
N THR A 155 -20.31 0.64 5.23
CA THR A 155 -20.83 -0.03 6.41
C THR A 155 -21.23 -1.47 6.11
N GLN A 156 -22.02 -1.67 5.04
CA GLN A 156 -22.46 -2.99 4.61
C GLN A 156 -21.29 -3.88 4.21
N PHE A 157 -20.33 -3.34 3.47
CA PHE A 157 -19.12 -4.06 3.03
C PHE A 157 -18.27 -4.51 4.22
N ALA A 158 -17.93 -3.60 5.13
CA ALA A 158 -17.12 -3.91 6.30
C ALA A 158 -17.75 -5.02 7.17
N HIS A 159 -19.05 -4.91 7.45
CA HIS A 159 -19.76 -5.89 8.30
C HIS A 159 -19.92 -7.27 7.64
N ASN A 160 -20.12 -7.33 6.32
CA ASN A 160 -20.45 -8.58 5.64
C ASN A 160 -19.22 -9.32 5.08
N THR A 161 -18.09 -8.64 4.90
CA THR A 161 -16.87 -9.25 4.35
C THR A 161 -15.93 -9.76 5.43
N GLY A 162 -15.78 -9.01 6.54
CA GLY A 162 -14.80 -9.29 7.59
C GLY A 162 -13.35 -8.95 7.17
N VAL A 163 -13.15 -7.99 6.27
CA VAL A 163 -11.82 -7.50 5.88
C VAL A 163 -11.05 -6.91 7.06
N ASP A 164 -9.73 -7.04 7.04
CA ASP A 164 -8.82 -6.49 8.05
C ASP A 164 -8.46 -5.03 7.78
N ALA A 165 -8.65 -4.57 6.55
CA ALA A 165 -8.48 -3.19 6.11
C ALA A 165 -9.40 -2.90 4.92
N MET A 166 -9.89 -1.67 4.81
CA MET A 166 -10.83 -1.26 3.78
C MET A 166 -10.34 -0.04 3.02
N ALA A 167 -10.05 -0.22 1.74
CA ALA A 167 -9.72 0.87 0.84
C ALA A 167 -10.99 1.65 0.45
N ILE A 168 -10.91 2.98 0.51
CA ILE A 168 -12.01 3.90 0.24
C ILE A 168 -11.61 5.00 -0.75
N SER A 169 -12.62 5.53 -1.45
CA SER A 169 -12.50 6.67 -2.36
C SER A 169 -13.17 7.90 -1.77
N ILE A 170 -12.36 8.88 -1.36
CA ILE A 170 -12.79 10.15 -0.74
C ILE A 170 -12.11 11.36 -1.39
N GLY A 171 -11.84 11.28 -2.71
CA GLY A 171 -11.15 12.33 -3.46
C GLY A 171 -9.68 12.01 -3.79
N ASN A 172 -9.16 10.90 -3.29
CA ASN A 172 -7.88 10.33 -3.67
C ASN A 172 -7.94 9.75 -5.10
N VAL A 173 -6.81 9.80 -5.82
CA VAL A 173 -6.72 9.39 -7.23
C VAL A 173 -5.38 8.70 -7.49
N HIS A 174 -5.40 7.62 -8.25
CA HIS A 174 -4.20 6.91 -8.65
C HIS A 174 -3.32 7.71 -9.62
N LEU A 175 -2.01 7.50 -9.55
CA LEU A 175 -1.00 8.00 -10.49
C LEU A 175 -0.94 9.53 -10.62
N GLN A 176 -1.47 10.29 -9.66
CA GLN A 176 -1.30 11.74 -9.63
C GLN A 176 0.19 12.11 -9.54
N GLN A 177 0.65 12.91 -10.49
CA GLN A 177 2.03 13.36 -10.58
C GLN A 177 2.34 14.58 -9.70
N SER A 178 1.32 15.18 -9.12
CA SER A 178 1.41 16.30 -8.17
C SER A 178 0.31 16.18 -7.12
N GLN A 179 0.52 16.81 -5.97
CA GLN A 179 -0.42 16.80 -4.86
C GLN A 179 -1.66 17.65 -5.15
N LYS A 180 -2.66 17.06 -5.79
CA LYS A 180 -3.90 17.70 -6.23
C LYS A 180 -5.16 17.07 -5.66
N ALA A 181 -5.05 16.00 -4.88
CA ALA A 181 -6.20 15.33 -4.30
C ALA A 181 -6.95 16.30 -3.36
N VAL A 182 -8.26 16.38 -3.52
CA VAL A 182 -9.14 17.15 -2.63
C VAL A 182 -9.91 16.15 -1.77
N ILE A 183 -9.52 16.06 -0.50
CA ILE A 183 -10.08 15.06 0.41
C ILE A 183 -11.43 15.49 0.95
N ASP A 184 -12.43 14.61 0.82
CA ASP A 184 -13.77 14.77 1.38
C ASP A 184 -13.76 14.30 2.86
N TYR A 185 -13.41 15.21 3.76
CA TYR A 185 -13.34 14.95 5.20
C TYR A 185 -14.71 14.66 5.82
N ASP A 186 -15.79 15.22 5.27
CA ASP A 186 -17.15 14.99 5.78
C ASP A 186 -17.57 13.54 5.49
N ARG A 187 -17.25 13.05 4.30
CA ARG A 187 -17.47 11.65 3.92
C ARG A 187 -16.62 10.71 4.76
N LEU A 188 -15.33 11.01 4.93
CA LEU A 188 -14.43 10.24 5.80
C LEU A 188 -14.99 10.13 7.22
N SER A 189 -15.39 11.25 7.81
CA SER A 189 -15.94 11.28 9.17
C SER A 189 -17.16 10.37 9.34
N LYS A 190 -18.06 10.35 8.34
CA LYS A 190 -19.22 9.46 8.35
C LYS A 190 -18.85 8.00 8.18
N ILE A 191 -17.91 7.67 7.26
CA ILE A 191 -17.47 6.29 7.07
C ILE A 191 -16.83 5.75 8.35
N GLN A 192 -15.91 6.47 8.94
CA GLN A 192 -15.19 6.00 10.14
C GLN A 192 -16.07 5.90 11.38
N SER A 193 -17.17 6.64 11.45
CA SER A 193 -18.15 6.53 12.56
C SER A 193 -19.01 5.25 12.45
N GLU A 194 -19.16 4.69 11.27
CA GLU A 194 -20.00 3.53 10.99
C GLU A 194 -19.18 2.22 10.81
N THR A 195 -17.85 2.31 10.77
CA THR A 195 -16.99 1.15 10.54
C THR A 195 -15.80 1.13 11.50
N PRO A 196 -15.53 0.00 12.19
CA PRO A 196 -14.38 -0.13 13.08
C PRO A 196 -13.10 -0.55 12.34
N VAL A 197 -13.18 -0.76 11.02
CA VAL A 197 -12.07 -1.31 10.21
C VAL A 197 -11.03 -0.23 9.90
N PRO A 198 -9.73 -0.51 9.99
CA PRO A 198 -8.69 0.38 9.51
C PRO A 198 -8.93 0.78 8.05
N LEU A 199 -8.89 2.08 7.76
CA LEU A 199 -9.11 2.62 6.42
C LEU A 199 -7.81 2.75 5.64
N VAL A 200 -7.89 2.57 4.33
CA VAL A 200 -6.75 2.67 3.41
C VAL A 200 -7.04 3.73 2.35
N LEU A 201 -6.06 4.57 2.05
CA LEU A 201 -6.11 5.50 0.94
C LEU A 201 -5.12 5.12 -0.14
N HIS A 202 -5.64 4.73 -1.29
CA HIS A 202 -4.84 4.56 -2.50
C HIS A 202 -4.49 5.92 -3.11
N GLY A 203 -3.47 5.97 -3.98
CA GLY A 203 -3.05 7.22 -4.60
C GLY A 203 -2.47 8.25 -3.61
N GLY A 204 -1.88 7.80 -2.51
CA GLY A 204 -1.34 8.64 -1.44
C GLY A 204 -0.32 9.67 -1.90
N SER A 205 0.43 9.41 -2.98
CA SER A 205 1.35 10.38 -3.60
C SER A 205 0.66 11.66 -4.11
N GLY A 206 -0.64 11.58 -4.43
CA GLY A 206 -1.45 12.73 -4.84
C GLY A 206 -2.01 13.57 -3.70
N ILE A 207 -1.91 13.08 -2.47
CA ILE A 207 -2.41 13.75 -1.25
C ILE A 207 -1.32 14.69 -0.71
N ALA A 208 -1.68 15.92 -0.37
CA ALA A 208 -0.74 16.88 0.17
C ALA A 208 -0.13 16.39 1.50
N HIS A 209 1.15 16.71 1.76
CA HIS A 209 1.87 16.30 2.97
C HIS A 209 1.09 16.62 4.26
N GLN A 210 0.55 17.83 4.35
CA GLN A 210 -0.23 18.26 5.52
C GLN A 210 -1.52 17.44 5.71
N ASP A 211 -2.18 17.07 4.61
CA ASP A 211 -3.36 16.21 4.67
C ASP A 211 -2.99 14.77 5.05
N ARG A 212 -1.87 14.23 4.57
CA ARG A 212 -1.38 12.90 5.01
C ARG A 212 -1.14 12.87 6.51
N ILE A 213 -0.41 13.87 7.05
CA ILE A 213 -0.14 14.01 8.49
C ILE A 213 -1.45 14.12 9.28
N LYS A 214 -2.38 14.97 8.83
CA LYS A 214 -3.67 15.14 9.48
C LYS A 214 -4.50 13.86 9.45
N LEU A 215 -4.64 13.22 8.29
CA LEU A 215 -5.39 11.97 8.14
C LEU A 215 -4.81 10.86 9.02
N ALA A 216 -3.50 10.67 9.02
CA ALA A 216 -2.84 9.66 9.84
C ALA A 216 -3.04 9.88 11.34
N SER A 217 -3.02 11.15 11.80
CA SER A 217 -3.07 11.48 13.24
C SER A 217 -4.48 11.69 13.81
N THR A 218 -5.48 11.93 12.97
CA THR A 218 -6.82 12.34 13.44
C THR A 218 -7.98 11.53 12.85
N SER A 219 -7.68 10.46 12.09
CA SER A 219 -8.71 9.61 11.50
C SER A 219 -8.35 8.12 11.57
N ASN A 220 -9.27 7.25 11.12
CA ASN A 220 -9.05 5.81 11.03
C ASN A 220 -8.27 5.40 9.76
N VAL A 221 -7.65 6.36 9.04
CA VAL A 221 -6.78 6.06 7.91
C VAL A 221 -5.44 5.56 8.43
N CYS A 222 -5.22 4.26 8.31
CA CYS A 222 -4.05 3.57 8.86
C CYS A 222 -3.04 3.11 7.80
N LYS A 223 -3.38 3.20 6.50
CA LYS A 223 -2.49 2.83 5.39
C LYS A 223 -2.61 3.82 4.24
N PHE A 224 -1.46 4.20 3.67
CA PHE A 224 -1.40 4.96 2.43
C PHE A 224 -0.61 4.20 1.38
N ASN A 225 -1.20 3.98 0.20
CA ASN A 225 -0.50 3.39 -0.94
C ASN A 225 0.33 4.47 -1.65
N MET A 226 1.66 4.32 -1.58
CA MET A 226 2.64 5.27 -2.09
C MET A 226 3.39 4.66 -3.27
N GLY A 227 3.31 5.26 -4.45
CA GLY A 227 3.95 4.74 -5.65
C GLY A 227 4.51 5.81 -6.55
N THR A 228 3.72 6.82 -6.90
CA THR A 228 4.10 7.78 -7.95
C THR A 228 5.30 8.64 -7.58
N GLU A 229 5.33 9.22 -6.38
CA GLU A 229 6.45 10.04 -5.94
C GLU A 229 7.76 9.23 -5.84
N LEU A 230 7.71 7.98 -5.36
CA LEU A 230 8.86 7.09 -5.31
C LEU A 230 9.37 6.74 -6.73
N ARG A 231 8.47 6.49 -7.69
CA ARG A 231 8.84 6.30 -9.11
C ARG A 231 9.49 7.54 -9.71
N GLN A 232 9.02 8.74 -9.32
CA GLN A 232 9.62 9.99 -9.76
C GLN A 232 11.05 10.14 -9.22
N VAL A 233 11.29 9.81 -7.95
CA VAL A 233 12.63 9.80 -7.33
C VAL A 233 13.54 8.81 -8.05
N PHE A 234 13.08 7.58 -8.31
CA PHE A 234 13.83 6.59 -9.09
C PHE A 234 14.22 7.15 -10.47
N GLY A 235 13.24 7.63 -11.24
CA GLY A 235 13.49 8.13 -12.59
C GLY A 235 14.40 9.35 -12.64
N GLN A 236 14.29 10.26 -11.67
CA GLN A 236 15.19 11.43 -11.55
C GLN A 236 16.62 11.00 -11.21
N SER A 237 16.78 10.09 -10.24
CA SER A 237 18.08 9.57 -9.83
C SER A 237 18.79 8.86 -10.96
N LEU A 238 18.06 8.01 -11.71
CA LEU A 238 18.60 7.30 -12.86
C LEU A 238 19.08 8.26 -13.96
N ARG A 239 18.26 9.27 -14.33
CA ARG A 239 18.65 10.27 -15.32
C ARG A 239 19.90 11.05 -14.89
N LYS A 240 19.97 11.44 -13.62
CA LYS A 240 21.13 12.14 -13.05
C LYS A 240 22.39 11.29 -13.17
N THR A 241 22.32 10.02 -12.80
CA THR A 241 23.46 9.10 -12.87
C THR A 241 23.95 8.95 -14.31
N LEU A 242 23.06 8.69 -15.26
CA LEU A 242 23.42 8.53 -16.66
C LEU A 242 24.01 9.83 -17.27
N ALA A 243 23.52 10.99 -16.86
CA ALA A 243 24.07 12.27 -17.31
C ALA A 243 25.47 12.55 -16.72
N GLN A 244 25.72 12.16 -15.45
CA GLN A 244 27.01 12.37 -14.79
C GLN A 244 28.07 11.33 -15.21
N SER A 245 27.66 10.14 -15.60
CA SER A 245 28.53 9.03 -15.97
C SER A 245 28.08 8.39 -17.28
N PRO A 246 28.17 9.11 -18.42
CA PRO A 246 27.58 8.66 -19.69
C PRO A 246 28.22 7.38 -20.26
N ASN A 247 29.43 7.03 -19.82
CA ASN A 247 30.13 5.83 -20.25
C ASN A 247 29.99 4.64 -19.28
N GLU A 248 29.25 4.80 -18.19
CA GLU A 248 28.99 3.68 -17.28
C GLU A 248 27.95 2.75 -17.90
N PHE A 249 28.30 1.48 -18.01
CA PHE A 249 27.44 0.44 -18.61
C PHE A 249 27.11 -0.68 -17.61
N ASP A 250 27.75 -0.69 -16.44
CA ASP A 250 27.44 -1.69 -15.42
C ASP A 250 26.09 -1.42 -14.80
N ARG A 251 25.12 -2.28 -15.11
CA ARG A 251 23.76 -2.21 -14.62
C ARG A 251 23.69 -2.11 -13.09
N ILE A 252 24.54 -2.90 -12.40
CA ILE A 252 24.52 -2.94 -10.93
C ILE A 252 24.92 -1.56 -10.37
N LYS A 253 26.00 -0.97 -10.90
CA LYS A 253 26.45 0.36 -10.49
C LYS A 253 25.40 1.42 -10.78
N ILE A 254 24.78 1.40 -11.96
CA ILE A 254 23.77 2.36 -12.37
C ILE A 254 22.55 2.27 -11.43
N LEU A 255 22.00 1.10 -11.23
CA LEU A 255 20.79 0.91 -10.42
C LEU A 255 21.04 1.16 -8.93
N HIS A 256 22.21 0.77 -8.41
CA HIS A 256 22.58 1.02 -7.01
C HIS A 256 22.51 2.51 -6.63
N THR A 257 22.76 3.43 -7.56
CA THR A 257 22.67 4.87 -7.29
C THR A 257 21.26 5.36 -6.95
N THR A 258 20.22 4.58 -7.31
CA THR A 258 18.82 4.93 -7.05
C THR A 258 18.38 4.61 -5.63
N GLU A 259 19.08 3.71 -4.92
CA GLU A 259 18.65 3.22 -3.61
C GLU A 259 18.71 4.30 -2.50
N ALA A 260 19.80 5.04 -2.40
CA ALA A 260 19.92 6.05 -1.36
C ALA A 260 18.86 7.16 -1.47
N PRO A 261 18.56 7.72 -2.66
CA PRO A 261 17.44 8.65 -2.83
C PRO A 261 16.07 8.05 -2.52
N LEU A 262 15.81 6.80 -2.95
CA LEU A 262 14.56 6.10 -2.64
C LEU A 262 14.40 5.87 -1.12
N CYS A 263 15.47 5.44 -0.46
CA CYS A 263 15.49 5.27 0.99
C CYS A 263 15.20 6.58 1.72
N ALA A 264 15.82 7.69 1.30
CA ALA A 264 15.61 9.01 1.90
C ALA A 264 14.15 9.48 1.74
N GLU A 265 13.55 9.30 0.57
CA GLU A 265 12.15 9.65 0.34
C GLU A 265 11.21 8.77 1.15
N ALA A 266 11.44 7.46 1.18
CA ALA A 266 10.67 6.54 2.01
C ALA A 266 10.74 6.89 3.50
N GLN A 267 11.91 7.30 4.02
CA GLN A 267 12.05 7.80 5.40
C GLN A 267 11.21 9.07 5.63
N THR A 268 11.19 9.99 4.67
CA THR A 268 10.36 11.21 4.76
C THR A 268 8.88 10.84 4.88
N ILE A 269 8.39 9.94 4.03
CA ILE A 269 7.01 9.48 4.06
C ILE A 269 6.69 8.78 5.39
N ILE A 270 7.57 7.89 5.88
CA ILE A 270 7.38 7.20 7.17
C ILE A 270 7.26 8.20 8.31
N ARG A 271 8.09 9.23 8.35
CA ARG A 271 8.02 10.29 9.39
C ARG A 271 6.74 11.11 9.31
N GLU A 272 6.25 11.41 8.11
CA GLU A 272 4.97 12.11 7.91
C GLU A 272 3.78 11.29 8.43
N LEU A 273 3.80 9.97 8.23
CA LEU A 273 2.73 9.07 8.68
C LEU A 273 2.76 8.76 10.17
N GLY A 274 3.87 8.98 10.85
CA GLY A 274 3.95 9.10 12.29
C GLY A 274 4.29 7.86 13.12
N PRO A 275 4.64 6.66 12.60
CA PRO A 275 5.02 5.52 13.44
C PRO A 275 6.48 5.63 13.95
N VAL A 276 6.94 6.83 14.26
CA VAL A 276 8.30 7.05 14.76
C VAL A 276 8.29 6.97 16.28
N LYS A 277 9.21 6.20 16.86
CA LYS A 277 9.41 6.16 18.32
C LYS A 277 9.61 7.59 18.84
N LYS A 278 8.71 8.02 19.71
CA LYS A 278 8.95 9.15 20.60
C LYS A 278 9.96 8.77 21.67
#